data_4ae8e9664ed0d9381253c10407d4af48
#
_entry.id   4ae8e9664ed0d9381253c10407d4af48
#
_cell.length_a   1.000
_cell.length_b   1.000
_cell.length_c   1.000
_cell.angle_alpha   90.00
_cell.angle_beta   90.00
_cell.angle_gamma   90.00
#
_symmetry.space_group_name_H-M   'P 1'
#
loop_
_entity.id
_entity.type
_entity.pdbx_description
1 polymer ?
#
loop_
_entity_poly.entity_id
_entity_poly.type
_entity_poly.pdbx_seq_one_letter_code
_entity_poly.pdbx_strand_id
1 'polypeptide(L)'
;HRICSSHVCTVRSCQAYEDWMGGVEGNQVPYDRCGENMMVKVPTQMENIRFFLSYQCNFMYWRYFMWNFAGRQNDIQGNGEPEHGNWITGFPFIDNALYGDQSKMPDDLKANKGHNVFYCMPLILGLIGLFWQAWYTRKRKVIKNGVETEEILPVGIQQFWVVFFLFFMTGLAIVLYLNQTPMQPRERDYAYAGSFYAYAIWCGLGVLASSTF
;
A
#
# COMPACT_ATOMS: atom_id res chain seq x y z
N HIS A 1 34.41 15.38 -5.86
CA HIS A 1 33.51 14.85 -6.92
C HIS A 1 32.37 13.96 -6.39
N ARG A 2 32.62 13.03 -5.44
CA ARG A 2 31.57 12.17 -4.85
C ARG A 2 30.59 12.94 -3.97
N ILE A 3 31.05 13.98 -3.27
CA ILE A 3 30.22 14.81 -2.39
C ILE A 3 29.22 15.63 -3.21
N CYS A 4 29.64 16.24 -4.31
CA CYS A 4 28.75 16.99 -5.21
C CYS A 4 27.66 16.10 -5.85
N SER A 5 27.96 14.84 -6.16
CA SER A 5 26.98 13.90 -6.70
C SER A 5 25.86 13.57 -5.71
N SER A 6 26.17 13.43 -4.43
CA SER A 6 25.15 13.19 -3.38
C SER A 6 24.25 14.41 -3.17
N HIS A 7 24.79 15.63 -3.26
CA HIS A 7 24.02 16.86 -3.13
C HIS A 7 23.04 17.08 -4.29
N VAL A 8 23.42 16.75 -5.53
CA VAL A 8 22.52 16.81 -6.68
C VAL A 8 21.32 15.89 -6.49
N CYS A 9 21.53 14.69 -5.94
CA CYS A 9 20.44 13.76 -5.66
C CYS A 9 19.48 14.32 -4.61
N THR A 10 19.99 14.97 -3.57
CA THR A 10 19.16 15.61 -2.52
C THR A 10 18.30 16.74 -3.06
N VAL A 11 18.83 17.61 -3.93
CA VAL A 11 18.07 18.71 -4.54
C VAL A 11 16.95 18.19 -5.43
N ARG A 12 17.22 17.14 -6.24
CA ARG A 12 16.18 16.50 -7.04
C ARG A 12 15.06 15.89 -6.17
N SER A 13 15.42 15.31 -5.04
CA SER A 13 14.45 14.75 -4.10
C SER A 13 13.55 15.81 -3.48
N CYS A 14 14.12 16.97 -3.13
CA CYS A 14 13.35 18.11 -2.63
C CYS A 14 12.39 18.66 -3.70
N GLN A 15 12.87 18.79 -4.92
CA GLN A 15 12.05 19.27 -6.03
C GLN A 15 10.92 18.30 -6.37
N ALA A 16 11.19 17.00 -6.42
CA ALA A 16 10.18 15.97 -6.62
C ALA A 16 9.12 15.96 -5.50
N TYR A 17 9.53 16.26 -4.26
CA TYR A 17 8.62 16.43 -3.13
C TYR A 17 7.71 17.65 -3.32
N GLU A 18 8.29 18.81 -3.71
CA GLU A 18 7.53 20.04 -3.98
C GLU A 18 6.53 19.84 -5.12
N ASP A 19 6.96 19.19 -6.21
CA ASP A 19 6.10 18.89 -7.36
C ASP A 19 4.90 18.03 -6.97
N TRP A 20 5.12 16.97 -6.16
CA TRP A 20 4.05 16.10 -5.67
C TRP A 20 3.06 16.82 -4.76
N MET A 21 3.58 17.69 -3.87
CA MET A 21 2.76 18.41 -2.89
C MET A 21 2.05 19.65 -3.47
N GLY A 22 2.42 20.09 -4.67
CA GLY A 22 1.93 21.31 -5.28
C GLY A 22 2.50 22.58 -4.64
N GLY A 23 3.67 22.49 -4.03
CA GLY A 23 4.38 23.53 -3.30
C GLY A 23 4.58 23.20 -1.82
N VAL A 24 5.53 23.89 -1.20
CA VAL A 24 5.87 23.75 0.23
C VAL A 24 5.79 25.12 0.90
N GLU A 25 5.08 25.22 2.01
CA GLU A 25 4.93 26.45 2.80
C GLU A 25 6.04 26.64 3.85
N GLY A 26 6.92 25.67 4.00
CA GLY A 26 7.94 25.61 5.04
C GLY A 26 9.01 26.71 4.93
N ASN A 27 9.91 26.75 5.93
CA ASN A 27 10.93 27.78 6.06
C ASN A 27 12.04 27.62 5.02
N GLN A 28 12.53 28.74 4.48
CA GLN A 28 13.70 28.78 3.62
C GLN A 28 14.98 28.64 4.46
N VAL A 29 15.79 27.64 4.13
CA VAL A 29 17.07 27.39 4.77
C VAL A 29 18.20 27.48 3.74
N PRO A 30 19.27 28.21 4.01
CA PRO A 30 20.43 28.25 3.12
C PRO A 30 21.11 26.87 3.08
N TYR A 31 21.32 26.38 1.89
CA TYR A 31 21.99 25.10 1.64
C TYR A 31 23.21 25.32 0.76
N ASP A 32 24.39 24.98 1.25
CA ASP A 32 25.63 25.12 0.48
C ASP A 32 25.75 23.97 -0.53
N ARG A 33 25.75 24.31 -1.81
CA ARG A 33 25.95 23.40 -2.92
C ARG A 33 27.30 23.66 -3.57
N CYS A 34 28.34 22.94 -3.16
CA CYS A 34 29.67 23.05 -3.78
C CYS A 34 30.24 24.49 -3.86
N GLY A 35 29.93 25.32 -2.84
CA GLY A 35 30.34 26.73 -2.77
C GLY A 35 29.30 27.72 -3.30
N GLU A 36 28.12 27.25 -3.76
CA GLU A 36 26.96 28.09 -4.08
C GLU A 36 25.89 27.95 -3.01
N ASN A 37 25.53 29.05 -2.38
CA ASN A 37 24.41 29.06 -1.41
C ASN A 37 23.07 29.07 -2.15
N MET A 38 22.36 27.95 -2.06
CA MET A 38 20.98 27.84 -2.56
C MET A 38 19.99 27.94 -1.40
N MET A 39 18.87 28.61 -1.61
CA MET A 39 17.77 28.63 -0.66
C MET A 39 16.84 27.45 -0.95
N VAL A 40 16.72 26.53 0.02
CA VAL A 40 15.84 25.35 -0.09
C VAL A 40 14.72 25.51 0.93
N LYS A 41 13.48 25.26 0.51
CA LYS A 41 12.34 25.22 1.43
C LYS A 41 12.32 23.87 2.16
N VAL A 42 12.33 23.93 3.48
CA VAL A 42 12.23 22.74 4.34
C VAL A 42 10.78 22.56 4.74
N PRO A 43 10.14 21.41 4.42
CA PRO A 43 8.74 21.19 4.72
C PRO A 43 8.49 21.15 6.24
N THR A 44 7.30 21.58 6.63
CA THR A 44 6.79 21.48 8.00
C THR A 44 6.47 20.04 8.39
N GLN A 45 6.30 19.77 9.68
CA GLN A 45 5.93 18.42 10.16
C GLN A 45 4.58 17.95 9.59
N MET A 46 3.61 18.87 9.44
CA MET A 46 2.29 18.54 8.88
C MET A 46 2.38 18.19 7.40
N GLU A 47 3.21 18.92 6.63
CA GLU A 47 3.47 18.59 5.23
C GLU A 47 4.15 17.22 5.09
N ASN A 48 5.10 16.91 5.97
CA ASN A 48 5.74 15.59 5.98
C ASN A 48 4.74 14.46 6.29
N ILE A 49 3.81 14.65 7.23
CA ILE A 49 2.75 13.66 7.52
C ILE A 49 1.82 13.54 6.31
N ARG A 50 1.41 14.65 5.70
CA ARG A 50 0.58 14.64 4.49
C ARG A 50 1.27 13.92 3.33
N PHE A 51 2.55 14.19 3.10
CA PHE A 51 3.36 13.49 2.10
C PHE A 51 3.46 11.99 2.39
N PHE A 52 3.75 11.61 3.63
CA PHE A 52 3.79 10.21 4.04
C PHE A 52 2.48 9.50 3.73
N LEU A 53 1.34 10.08 4.08
CA LEU A 53 0.04 9.46 3.84
C LEU A 53 -0.34 9.46 2.35
N SER A 54 -0.15 10.57 1.63
CA SER A 54 -0.59 10.69 0.23
C SER A 54 0.32 9.98 -0.74
N TYR A 55 1.64 10.10 -0.58
CA TYR A 55 2.60 9.49 -1.49
C TYR A 55 3.03 8.10 -1.02
N GLN A 56 3.62 7.99 0.17
CA GLN A 56 4.26 6.75 0.59
C GLN A 56 3.23 5.65 0.96
N CYS A 57 2.19 5.99 1.73
CA CYS A 57 1.17 5.00 2.08
C CYS A 57 0.17 4.77 0.95
N ASN A 58 -0.37 5.83 0.33
CA ASN A 58 -1.42 5.68 -0.67
C ASN A 58 -0.85 5.32 -2.05
N PHE A 59 0.00 6.18 -2.62
CA PHE A 59 0.49 5.97 -3.98
C PHE A 59 1.49 4.81 -4.08
N MET A 60 2.47 4.70 -3.16
CA MET A 60 3.52 3.68 -3.24
C MET A 60 3.12 2.32 -2.64
N TYR A 61 2.30 2.28 -1.60
CA TYR A 61 1.93 1.01 -0.97
C TYR A 61 0.52 0.55 -1.33
N TRP A 62 -0.50 1.40 -1.06
CA TRP A 62 -1.89 1.03 -1.24
C TRP A 62 -2.24 0.72 -2.70
N ARG A 63 -1.72 1.48 -3.65
CA ARG A 63 -1.90 1.24 -5.09
C ARG A 63 -1.42 -0.16 -5.48
N TYR A 64 -0.22 -0.57 -5.07
CA TYR A 64 0.31 -1.91 -5.35
C TYR A 64 -0.46 -3.01 -4.64
N PHE A 65 -0.90 -2.77 -3.40
CA PHE A 65 -1.77 -3.68 -2.69
C PHE A 65 -3.07 -3.91 -3.47
N MET A 66 -3.73 -2.85 -3.92
CA MET A 66 -4.96 -2.93 -4.69
C MET A 66 -4.79 -3.58 -6.07
N TRP A 67 -3.61 -3.45 -6.71
CA TRP A 67 -3.32 -4.17 -7.95
C TRP A 67 -3.44 -5.69 -7.82
N ASN A 68 -3.10 -6.23 -6.66
CA ASN A 68 -3.14 -7.66 -6.42
C ASN A 68 -4.52 -8.16 -5.97
N PHE A 69 -5.34 -7.29 -5.37
CA PHE A 69 -6.59 -7.72 -4.72
C PHE A 69 -7.87 -7.09 -5.28
N ALA A 70 -7.76 -6.01 -6.05
CA ALA A 70 -8.91 -5.39 -6.72
C ALA A 70 -8.79 -5.44 -8.25
N GLY A 71 -7.71 -4.87 -8.80
CA GLY A 71 -7.42 -4.85 -10.22
C GLY A 71 -6.41 -3.77 -10.58
N ARG A 72 -5.80 -3.89 -11.76
CA ARG A 72 -4.78 -2.99 -12.28
C ARG A 72 -5.18 -2.44 -13.64
N GLN A 73 -5.08 -1.13 -13.81
CA GLN A 73 -5.41 -0.43 -15.03
C GLN A 73 -4.43 -0.79 -16.17
N ASN A 74 -3.14 -0.63 -15.94
CA ASN A 74 -2.04 -1.01 -16.84
C ASN A 74 -0.73 -1.13 -16.04
N ASP A 75 0.35 -1.56 -16.69
CA ASP A 75 1.68 -1.72 -16.09
C ASP A 75 2.65 -0.57 -16.40
N ILE A 76 2.13 0.54 -16.90
CA ILE A 76 2.93 1.72 -17.19
C ILE A 76 3.18 2.47 -15.88
N GLN A 77 4.44 2.82 -15.64
CA GLN A 77 4.80 3.61 -14.47
C GLN A 77 4.16 4.99 -14.56
N GLY A 78 3.34 5.34 -13.54
CA GLY A 78 2.71 6.64 -13.43
C GLY A 78 3.27 7.45 -12.27
N ASN A 79 3.05 8.77 -12.32
CA ASN A 79 3.38 9.71 -11.25
C ASN A 79 2.12 10.31 -10.59
N GLY A 80 0.98 9.62 -10.71
CA GLY A 80 -0.32 10.06 -10.20
C GLY A 80 -1.29 10.50 -11.30
N GLU A 81 -0.92 10.36 -12.57
CA GLU A 81 -1.81 10.64 -13.70
C GLU A 81 -2.97 9.61 -13.73
N PRO A 82 -4.18 10.02 -14.18
CA PRO A 82 -5.35 9.15 -14.23
C PRO A 82 -5.24 8.01 -15.27
N GLU A 83 -4.27 8.09 -16.20
CA GLU A 83 -4.12 7.16 -17.33
C GLU A 83 -3.07 6.06 -17.08
N HIS A 84 -2.17 6.24 -16.11
CA HIS A 84 -1.01 5.38 -15.93
C HIS A 84 -0.98 4.67 -14.57
N GLY A 85 -0.98 3.33 -14.62
CA GLY A 85 -0.64 2.48 -13.49
C GLY A 85 -1.52 2.63 -12.25
N ASN A 86 -2.80 2.98 -12.41
CA ASN A 86 -3.72 3.09 -11.30
C ASN A 86 -4.33 1.72 -10.95
N TRP A 87 -4.89 1.59 -9.75
CA TRP A 87 -5.71 0.46 -9.41
C TRP A 87 -7.16 0.70 -9.83
N ILE A 88 -7.87 -0.34 -10.21
CA ILE A 88 -9.27 -0.27 -10.62
C ILE A 88 -10.08 -1.34 -9.91
N THR A 89 -11.37 -1.08 -9.75
CA THR A 89 -12.32 -2.04 -9.15
C THR A 89 -12.96 -2.94 -10.20
N GLY A 90 -13.02 -2.48 -11.45
CA GLY A 90 -13.78 -3.10 -12.53
C GLY A 90 -15.24 -2.67 -12.60
N PHE A 91 -15.68 -1.84 -11.65
CA PHE A 91 -17.01 -1.25 -11.68
C PHE A 91 -16.93 0.16 -12.30
N PRO A 92 -17.47 0.38 -13.52
CA PRO A 92 -17.28 1.64 -14.26
C PRO A 92 -17.73 2.88 -13.47
N PHE A 93 -18.77 2.77 -12.64
CA PHE A 93 -19.25 3.91 -11.85
C PHE A 93 -18.27 4.35 -10.75
N ILE A 94 -17.48 3.41 -10.18
CA ILE A 94 -16.44 3.72 -9.18
C ILE A 94 -15.19 4.21 -9.89
N ASP A 95 -14.75 3.49 -10.92
CA ASP A 95 -13.50 3.77 -11.62
C ASP A 95 -13.57 5.12 -12.36
N ASN A 96 -14.72 5.45 -12.96
CA ASN A 96 -14.96 6.75 -13.59
C ASN A 96 -15.02 7.90 -12.58
N ALA A 97 -15.49 7.65 -11.37
CA ALA A 97 -15.49 8.66 -10.30
C ALA A 97 -14.08 8.95 -9.76
N LEU A 98 -13.19 7.94 -9.76
CA LEU A 98 -11.83 8.07 -9.26
C LEU A 98 -10.85 8.65 -10.30
N TYR A 99 -10.94 8.17 -11.54
CA TYR A 99 -9.92 8.45 -12.57
C TYR A 99 -10.51 9.04 -13.85
N GLY A 100 -11.81 9.37 -13.88
CA GLY A 100 -12.50 9.82 -15.07
C GLY A 100 -12.90 8.68 -16.02
N ASP A 101 -13.50 9.04 -17.16
CA ASP A 101 -14.09 8.08 -18.08
C ASP A 101 -13.04 7.17 -18.75
N GLN A 102 -12.92 5.96 -18.26
CA GLN A 102 -11.96 4.95 -18.73
C GLN A 102 -12.24 4.51 -20.17
N SER A 103 -13.44 4.74 -20.69
CA SER A 103 -13.79 4.41 -22.09
C SER A 103 -13.08 5.30 -23.11
N LYS A 104 -12.67 6.50 -22.71
CA LYS A 104 -11.95 7.47 -23.55
C LYS A 104 -10.44 7.31 -23.58
N MET A 105 -9.92 6.32 -22.84
CA MET A 105 -8.49 6.02 -22.83
C MET A 105 -8.01 5.60 -24.23
N PRO A 106 -6.76 5.93 -24.63
CA PRO A 106 -6.17 5.46 -25.88
C PRO A 106 -6.19 3.92 -25.99
N ASP A 107 -6.37 3.41 -27.21
CA ASP A 107 -6.50 1.96 -27.43
C ASP A 107 -5.25 1.18 -27.05
N ASP A 108 -4.06 1.78 -27.19
CA ASP A 108 -2.78 1.18 -26.76
C ASP A 108 -2.74 0.94 -25.24
N LEU A 109 -3.35 1.82 -24.46
CA LEU A 109 -3.43 1.69 -23.00
C LEU A 109 -4.49 0.66 -22.59
N LYS A 110 -5.62 0.60 -23.31
CA LYS A 110 -6.67 -0.42 -23.09
C LYS A 110 -6.20 -1.83 -23.40
N ALA A 111 -5.39 -1.99 -24.46
CA ALA A 111 -4.86 -3.29 -24.90
C ALA A 111 -3.61 -3.72 -24.10
N ASN A 112 -3.26 -2.99 -23.02
CA ASN A 112 -2.09 -3.29 -22.20
C ASN A 112 -2.21 -4.66 -21.53
N LYS A 113 -1.16 -5.51 -21.66
CA LYS A 113 -1.13 -6.88 -21.08
C LYS A 113 -1.15 -6.89 -19.55
N GLY A 114 -0.79 -5.77 -18.93
CA GLY A 114 -0.84 -5.60 -17.48
C GLY A 114 -2.23 -5.32 -16.93
N HIS A 115 -3.22 -5.07 -17.80
CA HIS A 115 -4.60 -4.85 -17.38
C HIS A 115 -5.20 -6.12 -16.78
N ASN A 116 -5.74 -6.04 -15.58
CA ASN A 116 -6.52 -7.11 -14.97
C ASN A 116 -7.62 -6.55 -14.06
N VAL A 117 -8.69 -7.33 -13.89
CA VAL A 117 -9.84 -6.95 -13.07
C VAL A 117 -10.28 -8.14 -12.23
N PHE A 118 -10.29 -7.98 -10.91
CA PHE A 118 -10.74 -9.00 -9.98
C PHE A 118 -12.06 -8.65 -9.28
N TYR A 119 -12.68 -7.51 -9.61
CA TYR A 119 -13.93 -7.02 -9.00
C TYR A 119 -13.87 -6.98 -7.47
N CYS A 120 -12.71 -6.69 -6.91
CA CYS A 120 -12.44 -6.70 -5.46
C CYS A 120 -12.74 -8.05 -4.76
N MET A 121 -12.94 -9.15 -5.50
CA MET A 121 -13.27 -10.45 -4.89
C MET A 121 -12.19 -10.95 -3.91
N PRO A 122 -10.89 -10.96 -4.26
CA PRO A 122 -9.86 -11.35 -3.31
C PRO A 122 -9.78 -10.41 -2.09
N LEU A 123 -10.04 -9.12 -2.30
CA LEU A 123 -10.08 -8.13 -1.21
C LEU A 123 -11.19 -8.47 -0.21
N ILE A 124 -12.40 -8.75 -0.70
CA ILE A 124 -13.54 -9.10 0.15
C ILE A 124 -13.29 -10.42 0.89
N LEU A 125 -12.77 -11.44 0.21
CA LEU A 125 -12.42 -12.71 0.83
C LEU A 125 -11.37 -12.53 1.93
N GLY A 126 -10.35 -11.69 1.69
CA GLY A 126 -9.34 -11.39 2.70
C GLY A 126 -9.92 -10.70 3.93
N LEU A 127 -10.85 -9.77 3.75
CA LEU A 127 -11.56 -9.13 4.86
C LEU A 127 -12.40 -10.14 5.65
N ILE A 128 -13.18 -11.00 4.98
CA ILE A 128 -13.95 -12.06 5.63
C ILE A 128 -13.04 -12.97 6.44
N GLY A 129 -11.92 -13.41 5.87
CA GLY A 129 -10.95 -14.27 6.54
C GLY A 129 -10.28 -13.61 7.75
N LEU A 130 -9.95 -12.31 7.64
CA LEU A 130 -9.40 -11.50 8.72
C LEU A 130 -10.37 -11.46 9.92
N PHE A 131 -11.64 -11.10 9.66
CA PHE A 131 -12.65 -11.06 10.69
C PHE A 131 -12.93 -12.44 11.26
N TRP A 132 -13.10 -13.45 10.41
CA TRP A 132 -13.31 -14.83 10.86
C TRP A 132 -12.19 -15.32 11.77
N GLN A 133 -10.92 -15.11 11.40
CA GLN A 133 -9.78 -15.47 12.21
C GLN A 133 -9.78 -14.76 13.57
N ALA A 134 -10.09 -13.45 13.59
CA ALA A 134 -10.09 -12.67 14.83
C ALA A 134 -11.10 -13.17 15.85
N TRP A 135 -12.26 -13.65 15.38
CA TRP A 135 -13.33 -14.17 16.26
C TRP A 135 -13.39 -15.68 16.36
N TYR A 136 -12.50 -16.41 15.68
CA TYR A 136 -12.51 -17.87 15.72
C TYR A 136 -12.17 -18.39 17.10
N THR A 137 -13.08 -19.22 17.67
CA THR A 137 -12.93 -19.89 18.96
C THR A 137 -12.99 -21.40 18.78
N ARG A 138 -12.19 -22.13 19.54
CA ARG A 138 -12.18 -23.58 19.55
C ARG A 138 -12.72 -24.09 20.88
N LYS A 139 -13.72 -24.95 20.83
CA LYS A 139 -14.21 -25.67 22.00
C LYS A 139 -13.29 -26.85 22.29
N ARG A 140 -12.82 -26.93 23.53
CA ARG A 140 -12.03 -28.08 24.04
C ARG A 140 -12.76 -28.71 25.23
N LYS A 141 -12.97 -30.02 25.18
CA LYS A 141 -13.47 -30.76 26.35
C LYS A 141 -12.32 -30.95 27.33
N VAL A 142 -12.49 -30.47 28.54
CA VAL A 142 -11.53 -30.63 29.65
C VAL A 142 -12.25 -31.30 30.82
N ILE A 143 -11.65 -32.33 31.37
CA ILE A 143 -12.16 -32.99 32.58
C ILE A 143 -11.62 -32.24 33.79
N LYS A 144 -12.46 -31.42 34.45
CA LYS A 144 -12.15 -30.78 35.72
C LYS A 144 -12.94 -31.44 36.83
N ASN A 145 -12.24 -31.98 37.84
CA ASN A 145 -12.83 -32.67 39.00
C ASN A 145 -13.77 -33.85 38.64
N GLY A 146 -13.44 -34.58 37.57
CA GLY A 146 -14.27 -35.72 37.14
C GLY A 146 -15.52 -35.37 36.33
N VAL A 147 -15.74 -34.06 36.04
CA VAL A 147 -16.86 -33.61 35.22
C VAL A 147 -16.32 -33.07 33.88
N GLU A 148 -16.90 -33.53 32.77
CA GLU A 148 -16.60 -32.97 31.44
C GLU A 148 -17.14 -31.54 31.33
N THR A 149 -16.23 -30.57 31.18
CA THR A 149 -16.58 -29.17 30.96
C THR A 149 -16.05 -28.73 29.59
N GLU A 150 -16.85 -27.96 28.84
CA GLU A 150 -16.39 -27.32 27.59
C GLU A 150 -15.67 -26.02 27.93
N GLU A 151 -14.41 -25.92 27.54
CA GLU A 151 -13.61 -24.70 27.64
C GLU A 151 -13.49 -24.07 26.26
N ILE A 152 -13.86 -22.78 26.16
CA ILE A 152 -13.75 -22.01 24.93
C ILE A 152 -12.37 -21.35 24.87
N LEU A 153 -11.55 -21.77 23.93
CA LEU A 153 -10.22 -21.24 23.72
C LEU A 153 -10.22 -20.21 22.56
N PRO A 154 -9.82 -18.97 22.80
CA PRO A 154 -9.73 -17.95 21.75
C PRO A 154 -8.45 -18.15 20.92
N VAL A 155 -8.38 -19.24 20.19
CA VAL A 155 -7.17 -19.60 19.41
C VAL A 155 -6.98 -18.66 18.22
N GLY A 156 -8.07 -18.17 17.65
CA GLY A 156 -8.04 -17.31 16.46
C GLY A 156 -7.31 -16.02 16.68
N ILE A 157 -7.55 -15.33 17.80
CA ILE A 157 -6.95 -14.04 18.09
C ILE A 157 -5.41 -14.11 18.25
N GLN A 158 -4.88 -15.22 18.77
CA GLN A 158 -3.44 -15.40 18.89
C GLN A 158 -2.77 -15.55 17.53
N GLN A 159 -3.36 -16.36 16.65
CA GLN A 159 -2.87 -16.54 15.28
C GLN A 159 -3.10 -15.30 14.43
N PHE A 160 -4.18 -14.57 14.66
CA PHE A 160 -4.46 -13.29 14.02
C PHE A 160 -3.31 -12.29 14.22
N TRP A 161 -2.83 -12.12 15.44
CA TRP A 161 -1.74 -11.19 15.72
C TRP A 161 -0.44 -11.57 15.00
N VAL A 162 -0.15 -12.85 14.83
CA VAL A 162 1.04 -13.31 14.09
C VAL A 162 0.94 -12.88 12.62
N VAL A 163 -0.19 -13.14 11.96
CA VAL A 163 -0.40 -12.76 10.56
C VAL A 163 -0.46 -11.24 10.41
N PHE A 164 -1.10 -10.56 11.37
CA PHE A 164 -1.19 -9.09 11.37
C PHE A 164 0.19 -8.42 11.49
N PHE A 165 1.04 -8.88 12.41
CA PHE A 165 2.40 -8.35 12.52
C PHE A 165 3.24 -8.69 11.29
N LEU A 166 3.07 -9.87 10.71
CA LEU A 166 3.71 -10.18 9.43
C LEU A 166 3.28 -9.20 8.34
N PHE A 167 1.98 -8.95 8.19
CA PHE A 167 1.43 -7.98 7.24
C PHE A 167 1.96 -6.57 7.48
N PHE A 168 1.92 -6.09 8.73
CA PHE A 168 2.35 -4.76 9.10
C PHE A 168 3.86 -4.55 8.90
N MET A 169 4.69 -5.48 9.40
CA MET A 169 6.15 -5.37 9.35
C MET A 169 6.71 -5.48 7.93
N THR A 170 6.10 -6.34 7.09
CA THR A 170 6.53 -6.51 5.69
C THR A 170 5.87 -5.52 4.73
N GLY A 171 4.93 -4.72 5.20
CA GLY A 171 4.24 -3.67 4.45
C GLY A 171 4.62 -2.28 4.95
N LEU A 172 3.80 -1.73 5.85
CA LEU A 172 3.93 -0.35 6.32
C LEU A 172 5.26 -0.03 7.02
N ALA A 173 5.85 -0.98 7.76
CA ALA A 173 7.16 -0.76 8.35
C ALA A 173 8.26 -0.63 7.28
N ILE A 174 8.16 -1.37 6.18
CA ILE A 174 9.08 -1.22 5.04
C ILE A 174 8.88 0.12 4.33
N VAL A 175 7.65 0.62 4.20
CA VAL A 175 7.36 1.96 3.67
C VAL A 175 8.12 3.03 4.46
N LEU A 176 8.01 2.98 5.80
CA LEU A 176 8.76 3.88 6.70
C LEU A 176 10.27 3.74 6.56
N TYR A 177 10.78 2.51 6.49
CA TYR A 177 12.21 2.24 6.36
C TYR A 177 12.79 2.74 5.04
N LEU A 178 12.10 2.51 3.93
CA LEU A 178 12.56 2.92 2.60
C LEU A 178 12.50 4.42 2.39
N ASN A 179 11.55 5.11 3.02
CA ASN A 179 11.34 6.57 2.94
C ASN A 179 11.53 7.11 1.50
N GLN A 180 10.80 6.52 0.54
CA GLN A 180 11.01 6.81 -0.88
C GLN A 180 10.51 8.20 -1.24
N THR A 181 11.28 8.87 -2.11
CA THR A 181 10.92 10.14 -2.72
C THR A 181 10.26 9.91 -4.08
N PRO A 182 9.43 10.85 -4.58
CA PRO A 182 8.85 10.77 -5.91
C PRO A 182 9.91 10.77 -7.02
N MET A 183 9.50 10.47 -8.26
CA MET A 183 10.35 10.49 -9.46
C MET A 183 11.55 9.53 -9.37
N GLN A 184 11.38 8.41 -8.69
CA GLN A 184 12.38 7.34 -8.68
C GLN A 184 12.49 6.68 -10.06
N PRO A 185 13.71 6.35 -10.53
CA PRO A 185 13.89 5.74 -11.85
C PRO A 185 13.31 4.32 -11.96
N ARG A 186 12.98 3.69 -10.82
CA ARG A 186 12.37 2.36 -10.78
C ARG A 186 11.43 2.25 -9.57
N GLU A 187 10.24 1.79 -9.82
CA GLU A 187 9.29 1.40 -8.77
C GLU A 187 9.78 0.12 -8.04
N ARG A 188 9.52 0.05 -6.73
CA ARG A 188 9.99 -1.03 -5.85
C ARG A 188 8.82 -1.77 -5.20
N ASP A 189 7.82 -2.11 -5.99
CA ASP A 189 6.63 -2.87 -5.57
C ASP A 189 6.98 -4.21 -4.92
N TYR A 190 8.05 -4.88 -5.39
CA TYR A 190 8.54 -6.13 -4.83
C TYR A 190 8.95 -6.04 -3.35
N ALA A 191 9.28 -4.85 -2.85
CA ALA A 191 9.64 -4.66 -1.43
C ALA A 191 8.45 -4.96 -0.50
N TYR A 192 7.23 -4.83 -0.99
CA TYR A 192 5.99 -5.04 -0.22
C TYR A 192 5.37 -6.42 -0.41
N ALA A 193 5.99 -7.29 -1.21
CA ALA A 193 5.46 -8.61 -1.55
C ALA A 193 5.14 -9.49 -0.32
N GLY A 194 5.91 -9.34 0.76
CA GLY A 194 5.65 -10.05 2.02
C GLY A 194 4.28 -9.73 2.63
N SER A 195 3.84 -8.46 2.56
CA SER A 195 2.53 -8.06 3.07
C SER A 195 1.39 -8.59 2.19
N PHE A 196 1.60 -8.65 0.87
CA PHE A 196 0.62 -9.24 -0.05
C PHE A 196 0.46 -10.72 0.20
N TYR A 197 1.56 -11.44 0.47
CA TYR A 197 1.53 -12.83 0.88
C TYR A 197 0.77 -13.03 2.20
N ALA A 198 1.04 -12.18 3.19
CA ALA A 198 0.31 -12.25 4.47
C ALA A 198 -1.20 -12.02 4.28
N TYR A 199 -1.59 -11.08 3.41
CA TYR A 199 -3.00 -10.86 3.09
C TYR A 199 -3.63 -12.05 2.33
N ALA A 200 -2.88 -12.72 1.48
CA ALA A 200 -3.33 -13.93 0.78
C ALA A 200 -3.67 -15.08 1.75
N ILE A 201 -3.03 -15.15 2.93
CA ILE A 201 -3.41 -16.09 3.98
C ILE A 201 -4.86 -15.82 4.43
N TRP A 202 -5.21 -14.55 4.64
CA TRP A 202 -6.60 -14.18 4.99
C TRP A 202 -7.58 -14.47 3.85
N CYS A 203 -7.18 -14.29 2.59
CA CYS A 203 -8.03 -14.70 1.46
C CYS A 203 -8.35 -16.21 1.51
N GLY A 204 -7.35 -17.05 1.79
CA GLY A 204 -7.55 -18.50 1.99
C GLY A 204 -8.47 -18.84 3.17
N LEU A 205 -8.29 -18.14 4.31
CA LEU A 205 -9.17 -18.28 5.47
C LEU A 205 -10.61 -17.81 5.18
N GLY A 206 -10.77 -16.79 4.31
CA GLY A 206 -12.07 -16.32 3.88
C GLY A 206 -12.85 -17.36 3.07
N VAL A 207 -12.16 -18.12 2.22
CA VAL A 207 -12.77 -19.25 1.51
C VAL A 207 -13.23 -20.34 2.49
N LEU A 208 -12.40 -20.67 3.50
CA LEU A 208 -12.79 -21.62 4.54
C LEU A 208 -13.98 -21.11 5.37
N ALA A 209 -13.98 -19.83 5.74
CA ALA A 209 -15.09 -19.21 6.44
C ALA A 209 -16.39 -19.33 5.65
N SER A 210 -16.37 -19.03 4.35
CA SER A 210 -17.55 -19.11 3.49
C SER A 210 -18.08 -20.54 3.28
N SER A 211 -17.23 -21.55 3.46
CA SER A 211 -17.62 -22.96 3.38
C SER A 211 -18.21 -23.51 4.69
N THR A 212 -18.08 -22.79 5.80
CA THR A 212 -18.60 -23.19 7.12
C THR A 212 -19.96 -22.58 7.45
N PHE A 213 -20.46 -21.68 6.61
CA PHE A 213 -21.81 -21.12 6.63
C PHE A 213 -22.69 -21.81 5.58
#